data_d33282ec2a031ad49e7fdbdebdcd5a97
#
_entry.id   d33282ec2a031ad49e7fdbdebdcd5a97
#
_cell.length_a   1.000
_cell.length_b   1.000
_cell.length_c   1.000
_cell.angle_alpha   90.00
_cell.angle_beta   90.00
_cell.angle_gamma   90.00
#
_symmetry.space_group_name_H-M   'P 1'
#
loop_
_entity.id
_entity.type
_entity.pdbx_description
1 polymer ?
#
loop_
_entity_poly.entity_id
_entity_poly.type
_entity_poly.pdbx_seq_one_letter_code
_entity_poly.pdbx_strand_id
1 'polypeptide(L)' 'MRVLMTGGGTGGHVNPAIAIADTIKAHIPTAEIAFVGTKRGIENKLVPAAGYKLYHVDV' A
#
# COMPACT_ATOMS: atom_id res chain seq x y z
N MET A 1 11.76 -9.85 5.18
CA MET A 1 10.65 -9.17 5.89
C MET A 1 9.46 -9.08 4.97
N ARG A 2 8.30 -9.40 5.48
CA ARG A 2 7.04 -9.26 4.74
C ARG A 2 6.14 -8.31 5.49
N VAL A 3 5.61 -7.32 4.80
CA VAL A 3 4.78 -6.28 5.41
C VAL A 3 3.47 -6.18 4.62
N LEU A 4 2.36 -6.22 5.35
CA LEU A 4 1.05 -6.01 4.76
C LEU A 4 0.49 -4.69 5.29
N MET A 5 0.21 -3.77 4.38
CA MET A 5 -0.26 -2.44 4.73
C MET A 5 -1.75 -2.33 4.43
N THR A 6 -2.47 -1.64 5.29
CA THR A 6 -3.87 -1.30 5.08
C THR A 6 -4.01 0.21 5.19
N GLY A 7 -5.05 0.77 4.63
CA GLY A 7 -5.25 2.22 4.68
C GLY A 7 -6.09 2.71 3.52
N GLY A 8 -6.96 1.86 3.06
CA GLY A 8 -7.79 2.21 1.92
C GLY A 8 -8.92 3.17 2.27
N GLY A 9 -9.63 3.61 1.24
CA GLY A 9 -10.82 4.40 1.34
C GLY A 9 -10.62 5.87 1.00
N THR A 10 -9.57 6.50 1.47
CA THR A 10 -9.27 7.91 1.17
C THR A 10 -7.80 8.12 0.90
N GLY A 11 -7.48 9.15 0.12
CA GLY A 11 -6.10 9.53 -0.14
C GLY A 11 -5.36 9.95 1.13
N GLY A 12 -6.10 10.45 2.13
CA GLY A 12 -5.52 10.84 3.40
C GLY A 12 -4.94 9.69 4.19
N HIS A 13 -5.39 8.46 3.94
CA HIS A 13 -4.85 7.26 4.59
C HIS A 13 -3.83 6.54 3.72
N VAL A 14 -4.05 6.54 2.41
CA VAL A 14 -3.19 5.80 1.46
C VAL A 14 -1.83 6.46 1.33
N ASN A 15 -1.77 7.77 1.17
CA ASN A 15 -0.50 8.45 0.98
C ASN A 15 0.48 8.29 2.16
N PRO A 16 0.04 8.44 3.43
CA PRO A 16 0.93 8.16 4.56
C PRO A 16 1.40 6.70 4.59
N ALA A 17 0.54 5.75 4.23
CA ALA A 17 0.92 4.34 4.21
C ALA A 17 1.98 4.08 3.14
N ILE A 18 1.86 4.69 1.97
CA ILE A 18 2.86 4.58 0.90
C ILE A 18 4.19 5.18 1.37
N ALA A 19 4.15 6.32 2.06
CA ALA A 19 5.36 6.94 2.57
C ALA A 19 6.08 6.04 3.57
N ILE A 20 5.33 5.35 4.45
CA ILE A 20 5.89 4.38 5.38
C ILE A 20 6.49 3.20 4.61
N ALA A 21 5.79 2.69 3.62
CA ALA A 21 6.27 1.59 2.80
C ALA A 21 7.58 1.96 2.07
N ASP A 22 7.64 3.16 1.51
CA ASP A 22 8.84 3.63 0.83
C ASP A 22 10.03 3.74 1.79
N THR A 23 9.78 4.19 3.02
CA THR A 23 10.81 4.27 4.05
C THR A 23 11.33 2.89 4.43
N ILE A 24 10.43 1.92 4.61
CA ILE A 24 10.82 0.53 4.90
C ILE A 24 11.66 -0.02 3.76
N LYS A 25 11.21 0.18 2.53
CA LYS A 25 11.91 -0.35 1.35
C LYS A 25 13.29 0.28 1.18
N ALA A 26 13.43 1.56 1.53
CA ALA A 26 14.72 2.25 1.46
C ALA A 26 15.73 1.68 2.48
N HIS A 27 15.26 1.31 3.66
CA HIS A 27 16.11 0.75 4.71
C HIS A 27 16.33 -0.75 4.56
N ILE A 28 15.33 -1.46 4.03
CA ILE A 28 15.37 -2.93 3.87
C ILE A 28 14.96 -3.24 2.42
N PRO A 29 15.90 -3.15 1.46
CA PRO A 29 15.55 -3.33 0.04
C PRO A 29 14.96 -4.69 -0.30
N THR A 30 15.18 -5.71 0.54
CA THR A 30 14.62 -7.04 0.35
C THR A 30 13.23 -7.19 0.96
N ALA A 31 12.68 -6.16 1.60
CA ALA A 31 11.35 -6.22 2.17
C ALA A 31 10.29 -6.45 1.09
N GLU A 32 9.39 -7.37 1.35
CA GLU A 32 8.22 -7.62 0.51
C GLU A 32 7.05 -6.88 1.10
N ILE A 33 6.54 -5.88 0.38
CA ILE A 33 5.46 -5.02 0.87
C ILE A 33 4.27 -5.15 -0.07
N ALA A 34 3.11 -5.39 0.51
CA ALA A 34 1.86 -5.43 -0.22
C ALA A 34 0.81 -4.63 0.54
N PHE A 35 -0.24 -4.23 -0.18
CA PHE A 35 -1.34 -3.47 0.37
C PHE A 35 -2.63 -4.27 0.24
N VAL A 36 -3.55 -4.03 1.15
CA VAL A 36 -4.91 -4.56 1.09
C VAL A 36 -5.87 -3.38 1.09
N GLY A 37 -6.79 -3.38 0.15
CA GLY A 37 -7.79 -2.34 0.05
C GLY A 37 -9.09 -2.84 -0.56
N THR A 38 -10.02 -1.93 -0.77
CA THR A 38 -11.29 -2.25 -1.42
C THR A 38 -11.17 -2.04 -2.93
N LYS A 39 -12.17 -2.54 -3.68
CA LYS A 39 -12.16 -2.38 -5.14
C LYS A 39 -12.50 -0.97 -5.61
N ARG A 40 -12.97 -0.11 -4.70
CA ARG A 40 -13.49 1.22 -5.05
C ARG A 40 -12.66 2.38 -4.53
N GLY A 41 -11.70 2.13 -3.65
CA GLY A 41 -10.94 3.22 -3.04
C GLY A 41 -9.87 3.77 -3.96
N ILE A 42 -9.33 4.93 -3.59
CA ILE A 42 -8.26 5.59 -4.34
C ILE A 42 -6.97 4.79 -4.31
N GLU A 43 -6.83 3.84 -3.39
CA GLU A 43 -5.68 2.96 -3.34
C GLU A 43 -5.49 2.17 -4.64
N ASN A 44 -6.57 1.92 -5.38
CA ASN A 44 -6.49 1.22 -6.66
C ASN A 44 -5.69 1.98 -7.71
N LYS A 45 -5.55 3.28 -7.54
CA LYS A 45 -4.75 4.13 -8.41
C LYS A 45 -3.37 4.40 -7.80
N LEU A 46 -3.33 4.72 -6.52
CA LEU A 46 -2.11 5.19 -5.88
C LEU A 46 -1.12 4.07 -5.57
N VAL A 47 -1.60 2.91 -5.12
CA VAL A 47 -0.71 1.81 -4.72
C VAL A 47 0.02 1.21 -5.92
N PRO A 48 -0.65 0.84 -7.02
CA PRO A 48 0.08 0.36 -8.20
C PRO A 48 1.02 1.41 -8.79
N ALA A 49 0.62 2.68 -8.77
CA ALA A 49 1.47 3.76 -9.27
C ALA A 49 2.76 3.90 -8.45
N ALA A 50 2.70 3.58 -7.16
CA ALA A 50 3.87 3.58 -6.29
C ALA A 50 4.73 2.32 -6.43
N GLY A 51 4.28 1.34 -7.21
CA GLY A 51 5.03 0.12 -7.47
C GLY A 51 4.76 -1.02 -6.49
N TYR A 52 3.69 -0.95 -5.73
CA TYR A 52 3.34 -1.99 -4.76
C TYR A 52 2.18 -2.84 -5.24
N LYS A 53 2.16 -4.09 -4.76
CA LYS A 53 1.08 -5.02 -5.04
C LYS A 53 -0.13 -4.67 -4.17
N LEU A 54 -1.31 -4.72 -4.76
CA LEU A 54 -2.55 -4.43 -4.07
C LEU A 54 -3.46 -5.65 -4.14
N TYR A 55 -3.86 -6.15 -2.97
CA TYR A 55 -4.88 -7.17 -2.84
C TYR A 55 -6.20 -6.51 -2.46
N HIS A 56 -7.29 -7.09 -2.89
CA HIS A 56 -8.61 -6.57 -2.61
C HIS A 56 -9.38 -7.45 -1.64
N VAL A 57 -10.18 -6.82 -0.78
CA VAL A 57 -11.13 -7.50 0.07
C VAL A 57 -12.54 -7.03 -0.29
N ASP A 58 -13.49 -7.94 -0.25
CA ASP A 58 -14.89 -7.59 -0.45
C ASP A 58 -15.51 -7.20 0.89
N VAL A 59 -16.13 -6.03 0.91
CA VAL A 59 -16.84 -5.53 2.07
C VAL A 59 -18.24 -5.04 1.71
#